data_4aa6fb8bc9e13a62244be51db1b12487
#
_entry.id   4aa6fb8bc9e13a62244be51db1b12487
#
_cell.length_a   1.000
_cell.length_b   1.000
_cell.length_c   1.000
_cell.angle_alpha   90.00
_cell.angle_beta   90.00
_cell.angle_gamma   90.00
#
_symmetry.space_group_name_H-M   'P 1'
#
loop_
_entity.id
_entity.type
_entity.pdbx_description
1 polymer ?
#
loop_
_entity_poly.entity_id
_entity_poly.type
_entity_poly.pdbx_seq_one_letter_code
_entity_poly.pdbx_strand_id
1 'polypeptide(L)'
;MPRPREEVVWKPPSPSLFKINFDGATFKYLNQASIGVVIRDEHGLVIAALSQCIPLPSSVSMVEALAVRQALIFAQEISVFSVKVEGDSLQVIRAINNKKLDRSGLGHIIQDIKQLGSCMQSCSFSHIGGGVIS
;
A
#
# COMPACT_ATOMS: atom_id res chain seq x y z
N MET A 1 4.88 -22.64 -40.27
CA MET A 1 4.75 -22.38 -39.42
C MET A 1 4.90 -21.98 -38.89
N PRO A 2 4.75 -21.88 -38.53
CA PRO A 2 4.91 -21.43 -37.60
C PRO A 2 5.16 -21.65 -36.69
N ARG A 3 5.38 -22.00 -36.39
CA ARG A 3 5.56 -22.15 -35.30
C ARG A 3 5.36 -21.79 -34.53
N PRO A 4 5.13 -22.01 -34.08
CA PRO A 4 4.76 -21.61 -33.06
C PRO A 4 5.15 -20.79 -32.38
N ARG A 5 5.20 -20.55 -32.48
CA ARG A 5 5.52 -19.78 -31.71
C ARG A 5 5.47 -19.75 -30.76
N GLU A 6 5.24 -20.31 -30.69
CA GLU A 6 5.12 -20.24 -29.69
C GLU A 6 5.51 -20.13 -28.94
N GLU A 7 5.78 -20.49 -29.24
CA GLU A 7 6.07 -20.44 -28.46
C GLU A 7 6.55 -20.15 -27.78
N VAL A 8 6.56 -20.30 -28.47
CA VAL A 8 7.08 -20.03 -27.97
C VAL A 8 6.97 -19.62 -27.23
N VAL A 9 7.27 -19.80 -27.55
CA VAL A 9 6.96 -19.72 -26.31
C VAL A 9 7.08 -18.40 -25.71
N TRP A 10 6.16 -17.57 -25.86
CA TRP A 10 6.22 -16.31 -25.24
C TRP A 10 5.77 -16.47 -23.82
N LYS A 11 6.62 -16.10 -22.90
CA LYS A 11 6.22 -15.95 -21.53
C LYS A 11 6.10 -14.47 -21.26
N PRO A 12 5.04 -14.01 -20.62
CA PRO A 12 5.01 -12.63 -20.21
C PRO A 12 6.19 -12.37 -19.28
N PRO A 13 6.79 -11.21 -19.33
CA PRO A 13 7.81 -10.86 -18.35
C PRO A 13 7.21 -10.97 -16.95
N SER A 14 8.04 -11.16 -15.96
CA SER A 14 7.58 -11.15 -14.58
C SER A 14 6.76 -9.89 -14.36
N PRO A 15 5.65 -9.97 -13.66
CA PRO A 15 4.84 -8.78 -13.43
C PRO A 15 5.69 -7.69 -12.84
N SER A 16 5.54 -6.48 -13.36
CA SER A 16 6.26 -5.34 -12.82
C SER A 16 5.83 -5.14 -11.38
N LEU A 17 6.81 -4.94 -10.53
CA LEU A 17 6.56 -4.65 -9.13
C LEU A 17 6.46 -3.14 -8.99
N PHE A 18 5.31 -2.68 -8.56
CA PHE A 18 5.09 -1.27 -8.33
C PHE A 18 5.33 -0.97 -6.86
N LYS A 19 5.86 0.20 -6.59
CA LYS A 19 6.10 0.62 -5.22
C LYS A 19 5.05 1.62 -4.83
N ILE A 20 4.41 1.42 -3.69
CA ILE A 20 3.42 2.34 -3.16
C ILE A 20 3.98 2.96 -1.90
N ASN A 21 4.03 4.28 -1.87
CA ASN A 21 4.35 5.02 -0.66
C ASN A 21 3.07 5.67 -0.15
N PHE A 22 2.84 5.55 1.14
CA PHE A 22 1.69 6.18 1.78
C PHE A 22 2.15 7.06 2.92
N ASP A 23 1.36 8.06 3.24
CA ASP A 23 1.65 8.98 4.33
C ASP A 23 0.32 9.53 4.87
N GLY A 24 0.32 9.94 6.11
CA GLY A 24 -0.82 10.55 6.74
C GLY A 24 -0.39 11.76 7.54
N ALA A 25 -1.26 12.74 7.62
CA ALA A 25 -1.03 13.93 8.41
C ALA A 25 -2.30 14.31 9.15
N THR A 26 -2.15 14.90 10.33
CA THR A 26 -3.30 15.34 11.12
C THR A 26 -3.31 16.85 11.22
N PHE A 27 -4.51 17.43 11.18
CA PHE A 27 -4.71 18.85 11.31
C PHE A 27 -5.77 19.06 12.39
N LYS A 28 -5.31 19.10 13.64
CA LYS A 28 -6.23 19.10 14.77
C LYS A 28 -7.15 20.32 14.78
N TYR A 29 -6.66 21.49 14.38
CA TYR A 29 -7.49 22.65 14.33
C TYR A 29 -8.70 22.48 13.42
N LEU A 30 -8.54 21.71 12.35
CA LEU A 30 -9.61 21.52 11.39
C LEU A 30 -10.38 20.24 11.66
N ASN A 31 -10.03 19.50 12.70
CA ASN A 31 -10.61 18.20 13.00
C ASN A 31 -10.54 17.28 11.76
N GLN A 32 -9.42 17.32 11.07
CA GLN A 32 -9.22 16.60 9.83
C GLN A 32 -7.88 15.90 9.79
N ALA A 33 -7.78 14.95 8.90
CA ALA A 33 -6.51 14.31 8.54
C ALA A 33 -6.42 14.24 7.02
N SER A 34 -5.23 14.01 6.51
CA SER A 34 -5.06 13.79 5.09
C SER A 34 -4.30 12.49 4.87
N ILE A 35 -4.58 11.86 3.75
CA ILE A 35 -3.94 10.65 3.32
C ILE A 35 -3.30 10.93 1.98
N GLY A 36 -2.04 10.57 1.83
CA GLY A 36 -1.32 10.67 0.57
C GLY A 36 -0.87 9.29 0.11
N VAL A 37 -0.98 9.01 -1.17
CA VAL A 37 -0.54 7.76 -1.78
C VAL A 37 0.15 8.09 -3.08
N VAL A 38 1.33 7.51 -3.30
CA VAL A 38 2.06 7.65 -4.55
C VAL A 38 2.43 6.27 -5.03
N ILE A 39 2.14 5.97 -6.28
CA ILE A 39 2.47 4.69 -6.90
C ILE A 39 3.52 4.95 -7.97
N ARG A 40 4.64 4.22 -7.87
CA ARG A 40 5.75 4.32 -8.82
C ARG A 40 5.93 3.00 -9.53
N ASP A 41 6.38 3.07 -10.77
CA ASP A 41 6.70 1.86 -11.52
C ASP A 41 8.08 1.33 -11.16
N GLU A 42 8.51 0.29 -11.85
CA GLU A 42 9.81 -0.33 -11.59
C GLU A 42 10.99 0.59 -11.90
N HIS A 43 10.78 1.66 -12.64
CA HIS A 43 11.82 2.63 -12.94
C HIS A 43 11.76 3.83 -11.99
N GLY A 44 10.88 3.81 -11.01
CA GLY A 44 10.74 4.90 -10.06
C GLY A 44 9.87 6.05 -10.53
N LEU A 45 9.25 5.93 -11.68
CA LEU A 45 8.40 7.01 -12.19
C LEU A 45 7.02 6.94 -11.55
N VAL A 46 6.51 8.09 -11.15
CA VAL A 46 5.17 8.17 -10.56
C VAL A 46 4.15 7.94 -11.65
N ILE A 47 3.33 6.91 -11.49
CA ILE A 47 2.28 6.61 -12.43
C ILE A 47 0.92 7.02 -11.90
N ALA A 48 0.78 7.21 -10.60
CA ALA A 48 -0.49 7.62 -10.01
C ALA A 48 -0.24 8.21 -8.63
N ALA A 49 -1.10 9.12 -8.21
CA ALA A 49 -1.05 9.70 -6.89
C ALA A 49 -2.47 10.03 -6.42
N LEU A 50 -2.67 9.96 -5.12
CA LEU A 50 -3.95 10.24 -4.52
C LEU A 50 -3.72 11.11 -3.28
N SER A 51 -4.55 12.11 -3.10
CA SER A 51 -4.60 12.89 -1.88
C SER A 51 -6.05 12.99 -1.44
N GLN A 52 -6.30 12.73 -0.17
CA GLN A 52 -7.67 12.69 0.34
C GLN A 52 -7.73 13.25 1.73
N CYS A 53 -8.72 14.10 2.00
CA CYS A 53 -9.00 14.57 3.35
C CYS A 53 -10.06 13.69 3.97
N ILE A 54 -9.89 13.39 5.24
CA ILE A 54 -10.85 12.58 6.01
C ILE A 54 -11.09 13.24 7.36
N PRO A 55 -12.20 12.93 8.02
CA PRO A 55 -12.40 13.37 9.40
C PRO A 55 -11.27 12.85 10.27
N LEU A 56 -10.88 13.60 11.30
CA LEU A 56 -9.75 13.24 12.16
C LEU A 56 -10.07 11.94 12.91
N PRO A 57 -9.29 10.88 12.70
CA PRO A 57 -9.47 9.64 13.46
C PRO A 57 -8.98 9.79 14.90
N SER A 58 -9.20 8.75 15.71
CA SER A 58 -8.85 8.79 17.11
C SER A 58 -7.35 8.72 17.37
N SER A 59 -6.55 8.31 16.42
CA SER A 59 -5.10 8.23 16.61
C SER A 59 -4.36 8.43 15.28
N VAL A 60 -3.08 8.78 15.38
CA VAL A 60 -2.23 8.91 14.20
C VAL A 60 -2.05 7.55 13.53
N SER A 61 -1.94 6.47 14.31
CA SER A 61 -1.83 5.13 13.74
C SER A 61 -3.05 4.77 12.90
N MET A 62 -4.23 5.26 13.29
CA MET A 62 -5.44 5.05 12.51
C MET A 62 -5.37 5.75 11.15
N VAL A 63 -4.83 6.97 11.12
CA VAL A 63 -4.65 7.70 9.85
C VAL A 63 -3.72 6.92 8.94
N GLU A 64 -2.60 6.41 9.48
CA GLU A 64 -1.63 5.63 8.71
C GLU A 64 -2.24 4.33 8.20
N ALA A 65 -3.01 3.63 9.03
CA ALA A 65 -3.67 2.40 8.61
C ALA A 65 -4.70 2.66 7.51
N LEU A 66 -5.46 3.75 7.64
CA LEU A 66 -6.42 4.14 6.60
C LEU A 66 -5.70 4.50 5.30
N ALA A 67 -4.49 5.08 5.39
CA ALA A 67 -3.70 5.38 4.21
C ALA A 67 -3.28 4.11 3.48
N VAL A 68 -2.89 3.07 4.21
CA VAL A 68 -2.53 1.78 3.60
C VAL A 68 -3.75 1.16 2.93
N ARG A 69 -4.90 1.16 3.62
CA ARG A 69 -6.12 0.60 3.05
C ARG A 69 -6.49 1.31 1.75
N GLN A 70 -6.45 2.64 1.77
CA GLN A 70 -6.78 3.42 0.59
C GLN A 70 -5.76 3.19 -0.53
N ALA A 71 -4.49 3.00 -0.17
CA ALA A 71 -3.44 2.72 -1.14
C ALA A 71 -3.73 1.43 -1.92
N LEU A 72 -4.16 0.38 -1.23
CA LEU A 72 -4.47 -0.88 -1.89
C LEU A 72 -5.73 -0.78 -2.74
N ILE A 73 -6.76 -0.08 -2.25
CA ILE A 73 -7.97 0.15 -3.03
C ILE A 73 -7.62 0.90 -4.31
N PHE A 74 -6.82 1.96 -4.20
CA PHE A 74 -6.43 2.77 -5.33
C PHE A 74 -5.62 1.96 -6.35
N ALA A 75 -4.67 1.15 -5.88
CA ALA A 75 -3.89 0.30 -6.76
C ALA A 75 -4.78 -0.65 -7.57
N GLN A 76 -5.74 -1.28 -6.90
CA GLN A 76 -6.65 -2.20 -7.58
C GLN A 76 -7.54 -1.46 -8.59
N GLU A 77 -7.95 -0.25 -8.26
CA GLU A 77 -8.76 0.55 -9.17
C GLU A 77 -8.04 0.87 -10.46
N ILE A 78 -6.73 1.02 -10.43
CA ILE A 78 -5.95 1.28 -11.64
C ILE A 78 -5.30 0.01 -12.17
N SER A 79 -5.77 -1.15 -11.73
CA SER A 79 -5.32 -2.47 -12.20
C SER A 79 -3.85 -2.76 -11.92
N VAL A 80 -3.36 -2.30 -10.79
CA VAL A 80 -2.01 -2.61 -10.32
C VAL A 80 -2.15 -3.65 -9.23
N PHE A 81 -1.64 -4.86 -9.46
CA PHE A 81 -1.85 -5.99 -8.56
C PHE A 81 -0.55 -6.61 -8.05
N SER A 82 0.60 -6.03 -8.33
CA SER A 82 1.88 -6.51 -7.81
C SER A 82 2.58 -5.32 -7.18
N VAL A 83 2.60 -5.26 -5.86
CA VAL A 83 3.00 -4.05 -5.15
C VAL A 83 3.88 -4.33 -3.94
N LYS A 84 4.76 -3.38 -3.66
CA LYS A 84 5.48 -3.30 -2.41
C LYS A 84 5.05 -2.00 -1.75
N VAL A 85 4.38 -2.11 -0.61
CA VAL A 85 3.84 -0.95 0.10
C VAL A 85 4.84 -0.53 1.16
N GLU A 86 5.22 0.73 1.15
CA GLU A 86 6.22 1.27 2.07
C GLU A 86 5.71 2.52 2.77
N GLY A 87 6.01 2.63 4.04
CA GLY A 87 5.69 3.82 4.82
C GLY A 87 6.53 3.88 6.09
N ASP A 88 6.46 5.00 6.80
CA ASP A 88 7.27 5.21 7.99
C ASP A 88 6.58 4.82 9.30
N SER A 89 5.38 4.30 9.26
CA SER A 89 4.70 3.85 10.47
C SER A 89 5.04 2.41 10.79
N LEU A 90 6.06 2.22 11.62
CA LEU A 90 6.48 0.89 12.02
C LEU A 90 5.37 0.11 12.70
N GLN A 91 4.57 0.78 13.54
CA GLN A 91 3.48 0.14 14.26
C GLN A 91 2.46 -0.48 13.29
N VAL A 92 2.07 0.25 12.27
CA VAL A 92 1.08 -0.23 11.30
C VAL A 92 1.66 -1.35 10.45
N ILE A 93 2.90 -1.20 9.99
CA ILE A 93 3.54 -2.23 9.17
C ILE A 93 3.68 -3.53 9.97
N ARG A 94 4.07 -3.45 11.24
CA ARG A 94 4.17 -4.62 12.10
C ARG A 94 2.81 -5.28 12.30
N ALA A 95 1.77 -4.49 12.52
CA ALA A 95 0.42 -5.01 12.71
C ALA A 95 -0.06 -5.76 11.47
N ILE A 96 0.23 -5.23 10.29
CA ILE A 96 -0.18 -5.88 9.05
C ILE A 96 0.60 -7.19 8.86
N ASN A 97 1.89 -7.20 9.16
CA ASN A 97 2.72 -8.38 8.97
C ASN A 97 2.55 -9.43 10.07
N ASN A 98 1.84 -9.09 11.16
CA ASN A 98 1.63 -10.02 12.25
C ASN A 98 0.51 -10.98 11.86
N LYS A 99 0.75 -12.27 12.06
CA LYS A 99 -0.25 -13.28 11.76
C LYS A 99 -1.36 -13.36 12.80
N LYS A 100 -1.13 -12.80 13.97
CA LYS A 100 -2.13 -12.88 15.04
C LYS A 100 -3.17 -11.79 14.82
N LEU A 101 -4.36 -11.99 15.37
CA LEU A 101 -5.38 -10.97 15.35
C LEU A 101 -4.93 -9.75 16.13
N ASP A 102 -5.06 -8.59 15.52
CA ASP A 102 -4.73 -7.36 16.17
C ASP A 102 -5.89 -6.94 17.07
N ARG A 103 -5.63 -6.82 18.35
CA ARG A 103 -6.65 -6.43 19.31
C ARG A 103 -6.62 -4.95 19.63
N SER A 104 -5.78 -4.19 18.95
CA SER A 104 -5.80 -2.74 19.11
C SER A 104 -7.01 -2.16 18.41
N GLY A 105 -7.24 -0.87 18.54
CA GLY A 105 -8.32 -0.21 17.82
C GLY A 105 -8.16 -0.21 16.31
N LEU A 106 -7.03 -0.74 15.80
CA LEU A 106 -6.79 -0.83 14.36
C LEU A 106 -7.30 -2.13 13.76
N GLY A 107 -7.80 -3.05 14.57
CA GLY A 107 -8.07 -4.43 14.15
C GLY A 107 -8.90 -4.55 12.87
N HIS A 108 -10.01 -3.79 12.77
CA HIS A 108 -10.86 -3.87 11.59
C HIS A 108 -10.15 -3.40 10.34
N ILE A 109 -9.38 -2.32 10.44
CA ILE A 109 -8.69 -1.78 9.27
C ILE A 109 -7.56 -2.71 8.86
N ILE A 110 -6.85 -3.27 9.83
CA ILE A 110 -5.78 -4.23 9.53
C ILE A 110 -6.33 -5.46 8.83
N GLN A 111 -7.50 -5.95 9.25
CA GLN A 111 -8.13 -7.07 8.56
C GLN A 111 -8.54 -6.71 7.14
N ASP A 112 -9.08 -5.51 6.92
CA ASP A 112 -9.40 -5.04 5.58
C ASP A 112 -8.15 -5.01 4.70
N ILE A 113 -7.03 -4.52 5.25
CA ILE A 113 -5.78 -4.44 4.51
C ILE A 113 -5.29 -5.84 4.13
N LYS A 114 -5.33 -6.78 5.07
CA LYS A 114 -4.91 -8.15 4.80
C LYS A 114 -5.77 -8.79 3.72
N GLN A 115 -7.07 -8.54 3.76
CA GLN A 115 -7.97 -9.07 2.77
C GLN A 115 -7.72 -8.47 1.40
N LEU A 116 -7.53 -7.16 1.33
CA LEU A 116 -7.20 -6.49 0.07
C LEU A 116 -5.88 -7.01 -0.48
N GLY A 117 -4.88 -7.19 0.37
CA GLY A 117 -3.58 -7.71 -0.04
C GLY A 117 -3.67 -9.13 -0.58
N SER A 118 -4.58 -9.95 -0.02
CA SER A 118 -4.75 -11.32 -0.48
C SER A 118 -5.37 -11.40 -1.87
N CYS A 119 -6.01 -10.34 -2.32
CA CYS A 119 -6.55 -10.27 -3.67
C CYS A 119 -5.53 -9.80 -4.69
N MET A 120 -4.33 -9.44 -4.24
CA MET A 120 -3.26 -8.99 -5.12
C MET A 120 -2.46 -10.19 -5.63
N GLN A 121 -1.81 -10.04 -6.77
CA GLN A 121 -0.94 -11.06 -7.27
C GLN A 121 0.33 -11.14 -6.40
N SER A 122 0.81 -10.02 -5.95
CA SER A 122 1.95 -9.91 -5.05
C SER A 122 1.77 -8.67 -4.20
N CYS A 123 1.87 -8.79 -2.89
CA CYS A 123 1.73 -7.66 -2.00
C CYS A 123 2.61 -7.85 -0.78
N SER A 124 3.51 -6.93 -0.54
CA SER A 124 4.35 -6.93 0.65
C SER A 124 4.33 -5.55 1.28
N PHE A 125 4.63 -5.51 2.59
CA PHE A 125 4.59 -4.28 3.36
C PHE A 125 5.94 -4.13 4.06
N SER A 126 6.57 -2.98 3.87
CA SER A 126 7.88 -2.71 4.45
C SER A 126 7.90 -1.35 5.12
N HIS A 127 8.61 -1.29 6.25
CA HIS A 127 8.83 -0.04 6.93
C HIS A 127 10.03 0.67 6.32
N ILE A 128 9.87 1.97 6.04
CA ILE A 128 10.99 2.77 5.63
C ILE A 128 11.44 3.45 6.87
N GLY A 129 12.59 3.12 7.36
CA GLY A 129 13.08 3.70 8.57
C GLY A 129 13.54 5.11 8.33
N GLY A 130 12.88 6.01 8.97
CA GLY A 130 13.25 7.37 8.83
C GLY A 130 14.65 7.66 9.21
N GLY A 131 15.16 6.98 10.13
CA GLY A 131 16.47 7.22 10.47
C GLY A 131 17.47 6.50 9.73
N VAL A 132 17.07 5.74 8.90
CA VAL A 132 17.92 4.94 8.33
C VAL A 132 18.42 5.55 7.29
N ILE A 133 18.42 6.42 7.11
CA ILE A 133 18.90 6.90 6.16
C ILE A 133 20.00 6.73 6.10
N SER A 134 20.03 6.20 6.17
CA SER A 134 21.10 6.09 6.39
C SER A 134 21.50 5.61 5.83
#